data_955797a0535b19a897c53185ce54f5b2
#
_entry.id   955797a0535b19a897c53185ce54f5b2
#
_cell.length_a   1.000
_cell.length_b   1.000
_cell.length_c   1.000
_cell.angle_alpha   90.00
_cell.angle_beta   90.00
_cell.angle_gamma   90.00
#
_symmetry.space_group_name_H-M   'P 1'
#
loop_
_entity.id
_entity.type
_entity.pdbx_description
1 polymer ?
#
loop_
_entity_poly.entity_id
_entity_poly.type
_entity_poly.pdbx_seq_one_letter_code
_entity_poly.pdbx_strand_id
1 'polypeptide(L)'
;MQQGVRDRDRIWAGWMRAANAGDDIAYRRLLEALAPFLRQVVRHGFTRSGFGNCDVEDVVQEALLAIHLKRQTWDEDEAIIPWVTAIARHKMIDSLRRRGRHVELPIDELIDILPAESSKERLSGRDAERLLSVLSGRQRDVVHAISIEGMSAREAADRFRISEGAVRVALHRGLSALAVACRDLDP
;
A
#
# COMPACT_ATOMS: atom_id res chain seq x y z
N MET A 1 -5.09 -9.38 -21.59
CA MET A 1 -5.48 -8.40 -20.51
C MET A 1 -4.29 -7.95 -19.68
N GLN A 2 -3.29 -8.77 -19.46
CA GLN A 2 -2.07 -8.53 -18.68
C GLN A 2 -1.15 -7.46 -19.29
N GLN A 3 -1.02 -7.42 -20.60
CA GLN A 3 -0.18 -6.45 -21.33
C GLN A 3 -0.59 -4.99 -21.04
N GLY A 4 -1.88 -4.71 -20.99
CA GLY A 4 -2.38 -3.34 -20.79
C GLY A 4 -2.10 -2.75 -19.39
N VAL A 5 -1.88 -3.58 -18.38
CA VAL A 5 -1.55 -3.13 -17.01
C VAL A 5 -0.07 -2.81 -16.89
N ARG A 6 0.80 -3.67 -17.43
CA ARG A 6 2.24 -3.40 -17.50
C ARG A 6 2.55 -2.14 -18.30
N ASP A 7 1.82 -1.95 -19.41
CA ASP A 7 1.98 -0.74 -20.21
C ASP A 7 1.52 0.51 -19.46
N ARG A 8 0.39 0.42 -18.75
CA ARG A 8 -0.11 1.52 -17.90
C ARG A 8 0.84 1.83 -16.75
N ASP A 9 1.34 0.81 -16.04
CA ASP A 9 2.29 1.00 -14.95
C ASP A 9 3.56 1.68 -15.44
N ARG A 10 4.11 1.22 -16.56
CA ARG A 10 5.30 1.80 -17.19
C ARG A 10 5.10 3.27 -17.59
N ILE A 11 3.93 3.59 -18.17
CA ILE A 11 3.56 4.97 -18.56
C ILE A 11 3.50 5.86 -17.31
N TRP A 12 2.81 5.41 -16.27
CA TRP A 12 2.64 6.17 -15.04
C TRP A 12 3.96 6.33 -14.28
N ALA A 13 4.78 5.28 -14.22
CA ALA A 13 6.14 5.36 -13.68
C ALA A 13 7.00 6.38 -14.45
N GLY A 14 6.89 6.41 -15.78
CA GLY A 14 7.56 7.41 -16.61
C GLY A 14 7.10 8.84 -16.29
N TRP A 15 5.80 9.06 -16.12
CA TRP A 15 5.28 10.38 -15.70
C TRP A 15 5.71 10.77 -14.29
N MET A 16 5.79 9.83 -13.35
CA MET A 16 6.24 10.11 -12.00
C MET A 16 7.72 10.50 -11.97
N ARG A 17 8.59 9.80 -12.73
CA ARG A 17 10.01 10.16 -12.85
C ARG A 17 10.17 11.56 -13.44
N ALA A 18 9.46 11.88 -14.53
CA ALA A 18 9.48 13.20 -15.13
C ALA A 18 8.98 14.28 -14.16
N ALA A 19 7.92 13.99 -13.42
CA ALA A 19 7.37 14.88 -12.38
C ALA A 19 8.37 15.13 -11.24
N ASN A 20 9.09 14.09 -10.81
CA ASN A 20 10.14 14.22 -9.80
C ASN A 20 11.35 15.03 -10.30
N ALA A 21 11.56 15.03 -11.63
CA ALA A 21 12.55 15.86 -12.31
C ALA A 21 12.06 17.30 -12.60
N GLY A 22 10.81 17.66 -12.22
CA GLY A 22 10.27 19.00 -12.35
C GLY A 22 9.33 19.23 -13.55
N ASP A 23 8.89 18.17 -14.24
CA ASP A 23 7.89 18.28 -15.33
C ASP A 23 6.46 18.34 -14.76
N ASP A 24 5.93 19.55 -14.65
CA ASP A 24 4.56 19.79 -14.17
C ASP A 24 3.48 19.25 -15.13
N ILE A 25 3.78 19.13 -16.42
CA ILE A 25 2.83 18.59 -17.40
C ILE A 25 2.69 17.09 -17.20
N ALA A 26 3.81 16.39 -17.06
CA ALA A 26 3.82 14.97 -16.75
C ALA A 26 3.11 14.68 -15.42
N TYR A 27 3.34 15.53 -14.41
CA TYR A 27 2.69 15.41 -13.11
C TYR A 27 1.16 15.57 -13.21
N ARG A 28 0.68 16.55 -13.92
CA ARG A 28 -0.75 16.76 -14.15
C ARG A 28 -1.38 15.55 -14.84
N ARG A 29 -0.75 15.03 -15.91
CA ARG A 29 -1.21 13.82 -16.62
C ARG A 29 -1.30 12.61 -15.69
N LEU A 30 -0.32 12.44 -14.81
CA LEU A 30 -0.31 11.37 -13.82
C LEU A 30 -1.50 11.49 -12.88
N LEU A 31 -1.74 12.67 -12.28
CA LEU A 31 -2.84 12.88 -11.35
C LEU A 31 -4.21 12.68 -12.01
N GLU A 32 -4.38 13.16 -13.23
CA GLU A 32 -5.61 12.95 -14.03
C GLU A 32 -5.87 11.47 -14.31
N ALA A 33 -4.83 10.68 -14.54
CA ALA A 33 -4.95 9.24 -14.76
C ALA A 33 -5.15 8.46 -13.46
N LEU A 34 -4.54 8.91 -12.34
CA LEU A 34 -4.67 8.26 -11.03
C LEU A 34 -6.06 8.45 -10.42
N ALA A 35 -6.69 9.61 -10.58
CA ALA A 35 -7.97 9.91 -9.92
C ALA A 35 -9.07 8.89 -10.22
N PRO A 36 -9.38 8.53 -11.49
CA PRO A 36 -10.39 7.51 -11.80
C PRO A 36 -9.98 6.10 -11.32
N PHE A 37 -8.70 5.77 -11.37
CA PHE A 37 -8.18 4.50 -10.88
C PHE A 37 -8.35 4.38 -9.36
N LEU A 38 -7.92 5.37 -8.59
CA LEU A 38 -8.07 5.40 -7.13
C LEU A 38 -9.55 5.36 -6.72
N ARG A 39 -10.42 6.07 -7.46
CA ARG A 39 -11.87 6.03 -7.24
C ARG A 39 -12.42 4.62 -7.40
N GLN A 40 -11.98 3.87 -8.40
CA GLN A 40 -12.38 2.48 -8.59
C GLN A 40 -11.87 1.59 -7.44
N VAL A 41 -10.61 1.74 -7.03
CA VAL A 41 -10.00 1.00 -5.91
C VAL A 41 -10.78 1.24 -4.61
N VAL A 42 -11.04 2.51 -4.27
CA VAL A 42 -11.72 2.90 -3.02
C VAL A 42 -13.18 2.43 -3.02
N ARG A 43 -13.92 2.60 -4.14
CA ARG A 43 -15.30 2.10 -4.26
C ARG A 43 -15.40 0.61 -4.01
N HIS A 44 -14.52 -0.15 -4.66
CA HIS A 44 -14.51 -1.60 -4.50
C HIS A 44 -14.20 -1.99 -3.04
N GLY A 45 -13.21 -1.37 -2.41
CA GLY A 45 -12.89 -1.63 -1.02
C GLY A 45 -14.06 -1.32 -0.07
N PHE A 46 -14.76 -0.20 -0.27
CA PHE A 46 -15.94 0.14 0.52
C PHE A 46 -17.11 -0.82 0.30
N THR A 47 -17.41 -1.20 -0.94
CA THR A 47 -18.47 -2.15 -1.24
C THR A 47 -18.25 -3.48 -0.54
N ARG A 48 -17.02 -3.99 -0.55
CA ARG A 48 -16.67 -5.26 0.12
C ARG A 48 -16.72 -5.17 1.64
N SER A 49 -16.43 -4.02 2.19
CA SER A 49 -16.50 -3.78 3.64
C SER A 49 -17.92 -3.47 4.13
N GLY A 50 -18.94 -3.57 3.28
CA GLY A 50 -20.34 -3.28 3.61
C GLY A 50 -20.63 -1.79 3.82
N PHE A 51 -19.79 -0.90 3.29
CA PHE A 51 -19.94 0.55 3.41
C PHE A 51 -20.49 1.17 2.12
N GLY A 52 -21.39 2.15 2.31
CA GLY A 52 -21.88 2.96 1.21
C GLY A 52 -20.83 3.92 0.64
N ASN A 53 -21.11 4.45 -0.55
CA ASN A 53 -20.18 5.29 -1.35
C ASN A 53 -19.96 6.72 -0.82
N CYS A 54 -20.41 7.08 0.41
CA CYS A 54 -20.49 8.48 0.84
C CYS A 54 -19.15 9.21 0.92
N ASP A 55 -18.01 8.49 1.03
CA ASP A 55 -16.70 9.13 1.28
C ASP A 55 -15.64 8.77 0.25
N VAL A 56 -16.05 8.20 -0.87
CA VAL A 56 -15.09 7.78 -1.90
C VAL A 56 -14.25 8.97 -2.37
N GLU A 57 -14.87 10.11 -2.63
CA GLU A 57 -14.16 11.29 -3.14
C GLU A 57 -13.21 11.88 -2.09
N ASP A 58 -13.61 11.91 -0.81
CA ASP A 58 -12.75 12.39 0.27
C ASP A 58 -11.51 11.52 0.42
N VAL A 59 -11.68 10.19 0.39
CA VAL A 59 -10.55 9.24 0.44
C VAL A 59 -9.66 9.37 -0.79
N VAL A 60 -10.22 9.56 -1.97
CA VAL A 60 -9.46 9.78 -3.21
C VAL A 60 -8.64 11.06 -3.12
N GLN A 61 -9.22 12.16 -2.65
CA GLN A 61 -8.51 13.43 -2.45
C GLN A 61 -7.38 13.29 -1.42
N GLU A 62 -7.64 12.64 -0.27
CA GLU A 62 -6.61 12.36 0.73
C GLU A 62 -5.49 11.46 0.18
N ALA A 63 -5.82 10.48 -0.67
CA ALA A 63 -4.83 9.62 -1.30
C ALA A 63 -3.98 10.40 -2.32
N LEU A 64 -4.57 11.23 -3.17
CA LEU A 64 -3.85 12.08 -4.12
C LEU A 64 -2.92 13.07 -3.40
N LEU A 65 -3.39 13.67 -2.30
CA LEU A 65 -2.56 14.54 -1.47
C LEU A 65 -1.38 13.77 -0.84
N ALA A 66 -1.64 12.57 -0.33
CA ALA A 66 -0.58 11.72 0.24
C ALA A 66 0.45 11.29 -0.82
N ILE A 67 0.00 10.97 -2.04
CA ILE A 67 0.86 10.69 -3.19
C ILE A 67 1.73 11.92 -3.50
N HIS A 68 1.13 13.11 -3.55
CA HIS A 68 1.86 14.36 -3.77
C HIS A 68 2.98 14.56 -2.76
N LEU A 69 2.66 14.43 -1.47
CA LEU A 69 3.61 14.65 -0.38
C LEU A 69 4.71 13.57 -0.31
N LYS A 70 4.39 12.36 -0.77
CA LYS A 70 5.31 11.21 -0.67
C LYS A 70 5.97 10.82 -1.99
N ARG A 71 5.74 11.54 -3.10
CA ARG A 71 6.23 11.15 -4.43
C ARG A 71 7.73 10.91 -4.51
N GLN A 72 8.51 11.64 -3.70
CA GLN A 72 9.98 11.48 -3.61
C GLN A 72 10.40 10.19 -2.87
N THR A 73 9.47 9.50 -2.20
CA THR A 73 9.75 8.24 -1.50
C THR A 73 9.41 7.00 -2.32
N TRP A 74 8.86 7.20 -3.53
CA TRP A 74 8.63 6.11 -4.44
C TRP A 74 9.96 5.69 -5.07
N ASP A 75 10.22 4.38 -5.07
CA ASP A 75 11.39 3.79 -5.69
C ASP A 75 11.16 3.70 -7.22
N GLU A 76 12.03 4.34 -7.99
CA GLU A 76 11.90 4.44 -9.45
C GLU A 76 12.08 3.10 -10.18
N ASP A 77 12.68 2.13 -9.53
CA ASP A 77 12.87 0.77 -10.05
C ASP A 77 11.67 -0.12 -9.77
N GLU A 78 10.74 0.33 -8.92
CA GLU A 78 9.55 -0.42 -8.54
C GLU A 78 8.30 0.02 -9.33
N ALA A 79 7.32 -0.90 -9.46
CA ALA A 79 6.03 -0.61 -10.07
C ALA A 79 5.27 0.46 -9.29
N ILE A 80 4.70 1.46 -9.99
CA ILE A 80 3.98 2.57 -9.34
C ILE A 80 2.58 2.19 -8.85
N ILE A 81 1.88 1.29 -9.57
CA ILE A 81 0.50 0.90 -9.24
C ILE A 81 0.39 0.29 -7.84
N PRO A 82 1.21 -0.68 -7.41
CA PRO A 82 1.20 -1.19 -6.04
C PRO A 82 1.41 -0.10 -4.99
N TRP A 83 2.32 0.84 -5.24
CA TRP A 83 2.63 1.93 -4.32
C TRP A 83 1.44 2.89 -4.13
N VAL A 84 0.80 3.35 -5.22
CA VAL A 84 -0.39 4.22 -5.13
C VAL A 84 -1.58 3.50 -4.52
N THR A 85 -1.74 2.19 -4.79
CA THR A 85 -2.80 1.36 -4.22
C THR A 85 -2.63 1.20 -2.71
N ALA A 86 -1.41 1.00 -2.23
CA ALA A 86 -1.10 0.92 -0.81
C ALA A 86 -1.46 2.24 -0.08
N ILE A 87 -1.16 3.39 -0.69
CA ILE A 87 -1.55 4.71 -0.14
C ILE A 87 -3.07 4.84 -0.06
N ALA A 88 -3.79 4.50 -1.13
CA ALA A 88 -5.25 4.58 -1.15
C ALA A 88 -5.88 3.66 -0.08
N ARG A 89 -5.35 2.44 0.08
CA ARG A 89 -5.77 1.50 1.11
C ARG A 89 -5.58 2.06 2.52
N HIS A 90 -4.42 2.63 2.83
CA HIS A 90 -4.20 3.26 4.12
C HIS A 90 -5.20 4.38 4.40
N LYS A 91 -5.47 5.24 3.41
CA LYS A 91 -6.44 6.32 3.54
C LYS A 91 -7.88 5.81 3.72
N MET A 92 -8.22 4.72 3.06
CA MET A 92 -9.52 4.06 3.24
C MET A 92 -9.66 3.49 4.66
N ILE A 93 -8.65 2.78 5.17
CA ILE A 93 -8.64 2.26 6.54
C ILE A 93 -8.75 3.40 7.55
N ASP A 94 -8.01 4.48 7.38
CA ASP A 94 -8.06 5.66 8.25
C ASP A 94 -9.45 6.30 8.25
N SER A 95 -10.11 6.39 7.08
CA SER A 95 -11.50 6.88 6.96
C SER A 95 -12.48 5.99 7.72
N LEU A 96 -12.37 4.67 7.58
CA LEU A 96 -13.21 3.71 8.27
C LEU A 96 -13.02 3.76 9.80
N ARG A 97 -11.79 3.90 10.26
CA ARG A 97 -11.47 4.03 11.69
C ARG A 97 -12.00 5.30 12.30
N ARG A 98 -11.90 6.43 11.62
CA ARG A 98 -12.48 7.71 12.09
C ARG A 98 -13.98 7.61 12.37
N ARG A 99 -14.67 6.65 11.75
CA ARG A 99 -16.11 6.37 11.96
C ARG A 99 -16.40 5.37 13.08
N GLY A 100 -15.42 5.05 13.90
CA GLY A 100 -15.57 4.16 15.06
C GLY A 100 -15.77 2.69 14.69
N ARG A 101 -15.36 2.27 13.50
CA ARG A 101 -15.53 0.89 13.03
C ARG A 101 -14.19 0.17 12.92
N HIS A 102 -14.09 -0.94 13.63
CA HIS A 102 -12.99 -1.90 13.43
C HIS A 102 -13.24 -2.62 12.11
N VAL A 103 -12.38 -2.41 11.13
CA VAL A 103 -12.49 -3.05 9.82
C VAL A 103 -11.20 -3.80 9.56
N GLU A 104 -11.31 -5.10 9.55
CA GLU A 104 -10.34 -5.99 8.91
C GLU A 104 -10.63 -5.97 7.40
N LEU A 105 -9.82 -5.24 6.64
CA LEU A 105 -9.81 -5.36 5.18
C LEU A 105 -8.82 -6.46 4.81
N PRO A 106 -9.29 -7.60 4.27
CA PRO A 106 -8.40 -8.62 3.79
C PRO A 106 -7.48 -8.04 2.71
N ILE A 107 -6.18 -8.24 2.89
CA ILE A 107 -5.13 -7.72 1.97
C ILE A 107 -5.31 -8.30 0.57
N ASP A 108 -5.71 -9.57 0.50
CA ASP A 108 -5.78 -10.35 -0.72
C ASP A 108 -6.85 -9.87 -1.70
N GLU A 109 -7.85 -9.15 -1.23
CA GLU A 109 -9.04 -8.85 -2.01
C GLU A 109 -9.01 -7.51 -2.75
N LEU A 110 -8.13 -6.57 -2.38
CA LEU A 110 -7.88 -5.34 -3.15
C LEU A 110 -6.96 -5.58 -4.36
N ILE A 111 -6.25 -6.70 -4.35
CA ILE A 111 -5.39 -7.13 -5.47
C ILE A 111 -6.23 -7.60 -6.66
N ASP A 112 -7.46 -8.04 -6.45
CA ASP A 112 -8.37 -8.48 -7.54
C ASP A 112 -8.84 -7.35 -8.46
N ILE A 113 -8.69 -6.07 -8.06
CA ILE A 113 -8.93 -4.91 -8.96
C ILE A 113 -7.69 -4.64 -9.82
N LEU A 114 -6.53 -5.05 -9.36
CA LEU A 114 -5.36 -5.11 -10.21
C LEU A 114 -5.56 -6.32 -11.10
N PRO A 115 -5.61 -6.18 -12.45
CA PRO A 115 -5.50 -7.35 -13.29
C PRO A 115 -4.23 -8.07 -12.83
N ALA A 116 -4.41 -9.33 -12.50
CA ALA A 116 -3.41 -10.20 -11.92
C ALA A 116 -2.11 -10.18 -12.72
N GLU A 117 -1.14 -9.39 -12.30
CA GLU A 117 0.23 -9.44 -12.74
C GLU A 117 1.18 -8.56 -11.91
N SER A 118 1.16 -8.69 -10.64
CA SER A 118 2.36 -8.92 -9.89
C SER A 118 2.14 -10.21 -9.10
N SER A 119 1.98 -11.27 -9.86
CA SER A 119 2.17 -12.62 -9.36
C SER A 119 3.67 -12.88 -9.32
N LYS A 120 4.34 -12.24 -8.41
CA LYS A 120 5.19 -13.02 -7.52
C LYS A 120 4.17 -13.68 -6.61
N GLU A 121 4.06 -14.98 -6.74
CA GLU A 121 3.18 -15.93 -6.10
C GLU A 121 2.47 -15.36 -4.88
N ARG A 122 1.12 -15.43 -4.89
CA ARG A 122 0.32 -15.24 -3.68
C ARG A 122 0.97 -16.06 -2.60
N LEU A 123 1.68 -15.40 -1.69
CA LEU A 123 2.12 -16.05 -0.48
C LEU A 123 0.85 -16.59 0.15
N SER A 124 0.68 -17.91 0.15
CA SER A 124 -0.40 -18.52 0.89
C SER A 124 -0.29 -18.02 2.34
N GLY A 125 -1.36 -18.01 3.11
CA GLY A 125 -1.27 -17.61 4.51
C GLY A 125 -0.13 -18.35 5.25
N ARG A 126 0.21 -19.58 4.81
CA ARG A 126 1.35 -20.37 5.30
C ARG A 126 2.70 -19.78 4.88
N ASP A 127 2.81 -19.20 3.70
CA ASP A 127 4.07 -18.61 3.21
C ASP A 127 4.29 -17.24 3.85
N ALA A 128 3.22 -16.47 4.12
CA ALA A 128 3.29 -15.24 4.90
C ALA A 128 3.74 -15.52 6.36
N GLU A 129 3.23 -16.58 7.00
CA GLU A 129 3.70 -17.03 8.31
C GLU A 129 5.15 -17.51 8.27
N ARG A 130 5.54 -18.20 7.22
CA ARG A 130 6.93 -18.65 7.00
C ARG A 130 7.88 -17.49 6.81
N LEU A 131 7.52 -16.49 6.02
CA LEU A 131 8.31 -15.26 5.87
C LEU A 131 8.38 -14.47 7.17
N LEU A 132 7.27 -14.33 7.88
CA LEU A 132 7.27 -13.70 9.20
C LEU A 132 8.12 -14.46 10.22
N SER A 133 8.35 -15.78 10.04
CA SER A 133 9.22 -16.56 10.92
C SER A 133 10.70 -16.19 10.81
N VAL A 134 11.12 -15.57 9.71
CA VAL A 134 12.48 -15.02 9.54
C VAL A 134 12.71 -13.80 10.44
N LEU A 135 11.62 -13.11 10.81
CA LEU A 135 11.69 -11.97 11.71
C LEU A 135 11.69 -12.44 13.17
N SER A 136 12.52 -11.81 13.99
CA SER A 136 12.60 -12.12 15.41
C SER A 136 11.85 -11.08 16.26
N GLY A 137 11.18 -11.57 17.33
CA GLY A 137 10.63 -10.79 18.42
C GLY A 137 9.80 -9.58 17.95
N ARG A 138 10.14 -8.40 18.44
CA ARG A 138 9.38 -7.16 18.24
C ARG A 138 9.26 -6.71 16.78
N GLN A 139 10.22 -7.05 15.92
CA GLN A 139 10.14 -6.73 14.50
C GLN A 139 8.98 -7.48 13.84
N ARG A 140 8.84 -8.77 14.16
CA ARG A 140 7.73 -9.61 13.68
C ARG A 140 6.39 -9.05 14.14
N ASP A 141 6.26 -8.72 15.43
CA ASP A 141 5.02 -8.22 16.02
C ASP A 141 4.60 -6.89 15.38
N VAL A 142 5.56 -5.98 15.16
CA VAL A 142 5.30 -4.67 14.54
C VAL A 142 4.94 -4.82 13.06
N VAL A 143 5.66 -5.65 12.30
CA VAL A 143 5.35 -5.91 10.88
C VAL A 143 3.98 -6.55 10.76
N HIS A 144 3.67 -7.54 11.58
CA HIS A 144 2.35 -8.18 11.59
C HIS A 144 1.24 -7.18 11.90
N ALA A 145 1.37 -6.41 13.00
CA ALA A 145 0.36 -5.44 13.43
C ALA A 145 0.09 -4.35 12.36
N ILE A 146 1.13 -3.86 11.70
CA ILE A 146 0.98 -2.78 10.71
C ILE A 146 0.60 -3.33 9.33
N SER A 147 1.26 -4.41 8.87
CA SER A 147 1.09 -4.89 7.49
C SER A 147 -0.10 -5.83 7.33
N ILE A 148 -0.44 -6.62 8.36
CA ILE A 148 -1.52 -7.61 8.31
C ILE A 148 -2.76 -7.12 9.06
N GLU A 149 -2.63 -6.69 10.33
CA GLU A 149 -3.76 -6.17 11.10
C GLU A 149 -4.12 -4.72 10.73
N GLY A 150 -3.27 -4.04 9.92
CA GLY A 150 -3.52 -2.68 9.42
C GLY A 150 -3.45 -1.60 10.49
N MET A 151 -2.75 -1.80 11.61
CA MET A 151 -2.58 -0.79 12.66
C MET A 151 -1.79 0.42 12.17
N SER A 152 -2.13 1.60 12.68
CA SER A 152 -1.28 2.77 12.55
C SER A 152 -0.02 2.64 13.42
N ALA A 153 1.02 3.41 13.11
CA ALA A 153 2.23 3.44 13.93
C ALA A 153 1.94 3.86 15.38
N ARG A 154 0.93 4.71 15.61
CA ARG A 154 0.49 5.15 16.94
C ARG A 154 -0.19 4.00 17.71
N GLU A 155 -1.14 3.31 17.10
CA GLU A 155 -1.80 2.16 17.73
C GLU A 155 -0.82 1.03 18.05
N ALA A 156 0.12 0.76 17.14
CA ALA A 156 1.18 -0.20 17.38
C ALA A 156 2.12 0.26 18.53
N ALA A 157 2.42 1.56 18.62
CA ALA A 157 3.20 2.14 19.71
C ALA A 157 2.51 1.94 21.07
N ASP A 158 1.20 2.24 21.12
CA ASP A 158 0.38 2.07 22.32
C ASP A 158 0.26 0.58 22.71
N ARG A 159 -0.02 -0.31 21.75
CA ARG A 159 -0.14 -1.76 21.97
C ARG A 159 1.15 -2.38 22.50
N PHE A 160 2.27 -2.02 21.89
CA PHE A 160 3.58 -2.60 22.25
C PHE A 160 4.33 -1.81 23.30
N ARG A 161 3.76 -0.71 23.80
CA ARG A 161 4.36 0.20 24.80
C ARG A 161 5.76 0.70 24.39
N ILE A 162 5.88 1.19 23.16
CA ILE A 162 7.09 1.77 22.60
C ILE A 162 6.76 3.10 21.92
N SER A 163 7.77 3.90 21.60
CA SER A 163 7.55 5.15 20.86
C SER A 163 7.18 4.88 19.38
N GLU A 164 6.42 5.78 18.76
CA GLU A 164 6.14 5.70 17.32
C GLU A 164 7.44 5.65 16.48
N GLY A 165 8.49 6.34 16.92
CA GLY A 165 9.81 6.27 16.28
C GLY A 165 10.39 4.86 16.32
N ALA A 166 10.26 4.17 17.45
CA ALA A 166 10.70 2.79 17.60
C ALA A 166 9.89 1.83 16.72
N VAL A 167 8.57 2.08 16.57
CA VAL A 167 7.70 1.34 15.63
C VAL A 167 8.20 1.49 14.21
N ARG A 168 8.47 2.74 13.75
CA ARG A 168 8.97 2.99 12.38
C ARG A 168 10.30 2.31 12.11
N VAL A 169 11.22 2.35 13.08
CA VAL A 169 12.52 1.67 12.97
C VAL A 169 12.35 0.14 12.92
N ALA A 170 11.49 -0.43 13.78
CA ALA A 170 11.22 -1.87 13.79
C ALA A 170 10.56 -2.33 12.48
N LEU A 171 9.60 -1.56 11.97
CA LEU A 171 8.94 -1.81 10.69
C LEU A 171 9.95 -1.78 9.53
N HIS A 172 10.75 -0.73 9.43
CA HIS A 172 11.76 -0.59 8.38
C HIS A 172 12.76 -1.76 8.40
N ARG A 173 13.30 -2.10 9.58
CA ARG A 173 14.24 -3.22 9.73
C ARG A 173 13.58 -4.56 9.39
N GLY A 174 12.32 -4.76 9.81
CA GLY A 174 11.57 -5.97 9.51
C GLY A 174 11.30 -6.12 8.01
N LEU A 175 10.83 -5.08 7.34
CA LEU A 175 10.59 -5.10 5.89
C LEU A 175 11.89 -5.30 5.10
N SER A 176 13.00 -4.69 5.52
CA SER A 176 14.31 -4.89 4.90
C SER A 176 14.80 -6.34 5.05
N ALA A 177 14.60 -6.96 6.22
CA ALA A 177 14.95 -8.36 6.45
C ALA A 177 14.09 -9.31 5.60
N LEU A 178 12.79 -9.04 5.45
CA LEU A 178 11.91 -9.79 4.56
C LEU A 178 12.33 -9.66 3.11
N ALA A 179 12.70 -8.46 2.65
CA ALA A 179 13.15 -8.24 1.28
C ALA A 179 14.44 -9.02 0.94
N VAL A 180 15.35 -9.18 1.92
CA VAL A 180 16.54 -10.03 1.77
C VAL A 180 16.12 -11.50 1.72
N ALA A 181 15.29 -11.96 2.64
CA ALA A 181 14.84 -13.36 2.68
C ALA A 181 14.06 -13.76 1.42
N CYS A 182 13.25 -12.86 0.85
CA CYS A 182 12.55 -13.12 -0.41
C CYS A 182 13.51 -13.27 -1.60
N ARG A 183 14.61 -12.52 -1.62
CA ARG A 183 15.64 -12.67 -2.67
C ARG A 183 16.39 -13.99 -2.59
N ASP A 184 16.56 -14.51 -1.39
CA ASP A 184 17.25 -15.80 -1.16
C ASP A 184 16.36 -17.02 -1.44
N LEU A 185 15.04 -16.79 -1.62
CA LEU A 185 14.04 -17.82 -1.96
C LEU A 185 13.74 -17.91 -3.46
N ASP A 186 14.23 -16.96 -4.27
CA ASP A 186 14.15 -16.97 -5.74
C ASP A 186 15.45 -17.59 -6.31
N PRO A 187 15.41 -18.87 -6.78
CA PRO A 187 16.58 -19.54 -7.33
C PRO A 187 16.95 -19.04 -8.72
#